data_92eb9ca75669252ee536ae7dcde702aa
#
_entry.id   92eb9ca75669252ee536ae7dcde702aa
#
_cell.length_a   1.000
_cell.length_b   1.000
_cell.length_c   1.000
_cell.angle_alpha   90.00
_cell.angle_beta   90.00
_cell.angle_gamma   90.00
#
_symmetry.space_group_name_H-M   'P 1'
#
loop_
_entity.id
_entity.type
_entity.pdbx_description
1 polymer ?
#
loop_
_entity_poly.entity_id
_entity_poly.type
_entity_poly.pdbx_seq_one_letter_code
_entity_poly.pdbx_strand_id
1 'polypeptide(L)'
;MAFSSKTDVNSSIDLSDGYDRLAQSLIDIIKEQQAKLGYRKEIVRLYYPLSSLNHFFEGHLDSTGMLDILKEASLPECITDKLGCIKATEKNDRFCIEIPPQGSEYVHENTSDDEFIKELIKLVAEHDCRPQQIIDLFKKFSDEIEIKQIDNGEFDFYVRFLNDPQDTYYYCFHDEGCHMIYHRFLPQDYSDFKF
;
A
#
# COMPACT_ATOMS: atom_id res chain seq x y z
N MET A 1 -50.77 -5.54 -22.44
CA MET A 1 -50.02 -4.61 -21.57
C MET A 1 -49.22 -5.43 -20.60
N ALA A 2 -47.96 -5.58 -20.87
CA ALA A 2 -47.06 -6.34 -20.01
C ALA A 2 -46.19 -5.35 -19.23
N PHE A 3 -46.34 -5.35 -17.91
CA PHE A 3 -45.49 -4.59 -17.03
C PHE A 3 -44.17 -5.35 -16.84
N SER A 4 -43.12 -4.77 -17.39
CA SER A 4 -41.75 -5.22 -17.14
C SER A 4 -41.33 -4.74 -15.77
N SER A 5 -41.20 -5.65 -14.81
CA SER A 5 -40.58 -5.39 -13.52
C SER A 5 -39.09 -5.23 -13.70
N LYS A 6 -38.59 -4.00 -13.55
CA LYS A 6 -37.15 -3.75 -13.30
C LYS A 6 -36.80 -4.39 -11.98
N THR A 7 -36.06 -5.45 -12.01
CA THR A 7 -35.31 -5.95 -10.86
C THR A 7 -34.17 -5.00 -10.60
N ASP A 8 -34.33 -4.14 -9.61
CA ASP A 8 -33.24 -3.39 -8.99
C ASP A 8 -32.33 -4.41 -8.29
N VAL A 9 -31.24 -4.78 -8.96
CA VAL A 9 -30.15 -5.52 -8.32
C VAL A 9 -29.36 -4.51 -7.50
N ASN A 10 -29.86 -4.23 -6.30
CA ASN A 10 -29.10 -3.54 -5.28
C ASN A 10 -28.12 -4.56 -4.67
N SER A 11 -27.02 -4.85 -5.37
CA SER A 11 -25.90 -5.55 -4.77
C SER A 11 -25.27 -4.56 -3.79
N SER A 12 -25.57 -4.71 -2.50
CA SER A 12 -24.82 -4.06 -1.45
C SER A 12 -23.35 -4.49 -1.61
N ILE A 13 -22.49 -3.56 -2.00
CA ILE A 13 -21.05 -3.79 -2.04
C ILE A 13 -20.66 -4.19 -0.62
N ASP A 14 -20.10 -5.38 -0.45
CA ASP A 14 -19.53 -5.79 0.82
C ASP A 14 -18.22 -5.02 1.01
N LEU A 15 -18.28 -4.00 1.85
CA LEU A 15 -17.13 -3.13 2.12
C LEU A 15 -16.16 -3.76 3.12
N SER A 16 -16.49 -4.89 3.75
CA SER A 16 -15.69 -5.50 4.81
C SER A 16 -14.28 -5.84 4.32
N ASP A 17 -14.18 -6.58 3.22
CA ASP A 17 -12.89 -6.97 2.62
C ASP A 17 -12.10 -5.74 2.17
N GLY A 18 -12.77 -4.67 1.75
CA GLY A 18 -12.14 -3.41 1.37
C GLY A 18 -11.45 -2.73 2.55
N TYR A 19 -12.10 -2.71 3.70
CA TYR A 19 -11.51 -2.16 4.91
C TYR A 19 -10.34 -3.01 5.42
N ASP A 20 -10.42 -4.33 5.32
CA ASP A 20 -9.29 -5.20 5.71
C ASP A 20 -8.08 -4.97 4.82
N ARG A 21 -8.26 -4.88 3.49
CA ARG A 21 -7.20 -4.54 2.54
C ARG A 21 -6.60 -3.16 2.82
N LEU A 22 -7.44 -2.15 3.07
CA LEU A 22 -6.97 -0.81 3.42
C LEU A 22 -6.19 -0.83 4.74
N ALA A 23 -6.71 -1.47 5.79
CA ALA A 23 -6.05 -1.58 7.09
C ALA A 23 -4.66 -2.22 6.95
N GLN A 24 -4.56 -3.33 6.18
CA GLN A 24 -3.29 -4.01 5.95
C GLN A 24 -2.30 -3.11 5.21
N SER A 25 -2.73 -2.44 4.14
CA SER A 25 -1.89 -1.50 3.40
C SER A 25 -1.37 -0.35 4.28
N LEU A 26 -2.22 0.23 5.13
CA LEU A 26 -1.82 1.28 6.07
C LEU A 26 -0.78 0.77 7.07
N ILE A 27 -0.99 -0.43 7.62
CA ILE A 27 -0.03 -1.10 8.53
C ILE A 27 1.31 -1.31 7.84
N ASP A 28 1.33 -1.83 6.61
CA ASP A 28 2.57 -2.10 5.88
C ASP A 28 3.35 -0.83 5.57
N ILE A 29 2.67 0.27 5.24
CA ILE A 29 3.33 1.56 5.03
C ILE A 29 3.91 2.10 6.34
N ILE A 30 3.20 1.96 7.47
CA ILE A 30 3.71 2.39 8.78
C ILE A 30 4.94 1.55 9.16
N LYS A 31 4.91 0.23 8.95
CA LYS A 31 6.08 -0.65 9.17
C LYS A 31 7.29 -0.19 8.38
N GLU A 32 7.11 0.07 7.09
CA GLU A 32 8.18 0.57 6.22
C GLU A 32 8.72 1.93 6.69
N GLN A 33 7.82 2.85 7.08
CA GLN A 33 8.22 4.13 7.62
C GLN A 33 9.03 3.97 8.93
N GLN A 34 8.60 3.08 9.82
CA GLN A 34 9.31 2.80 11.07
C GLN A 34 10.66 2.13 10.82
N ALA A 35 10.77 1.26 9.83
CA ALA A 35 12.05 0.68 9.42
C ALA A 35 13.02 1.74 8.86
N LYS A 36 12.52 2.75 8.13
CA LYS A 36 13.33 3.86 7.57
C LYS A 36 13.76 4.89 8.60
N LEU A 37 12.86 5.29 9.51
CA LEU A 37 13.00 6.47 10.35
C LEU A 37 13.05 6.16 11.85
N GLY A 38 12.86 4.89 12.22
CA GLY A 38 12.62 4.47 13.60
C GLY A 38 11.18 4.78 14.05
N TYR A 39 10.77 4.14 15.14
CA TYR A 39 9.46 4.42 15.74
C TYR A 39 9.37 5.86 16.26
N ARG A 40 8.26 6.51 15.95
CA ARG A 40 7.91 7.84 16.46
C ARG A 40 6.44 7.89 16.84
N LYS A 41 6.15 8.45 18.01
CA LYS A 41 4.77 8.65 18.47
C LYS A 41 4.22 9.96 17.89
N GLU A 42 3.90 9.92 16.59
CA GLU A 42 3.40 11.08 15.84
C GLU A 42 2.22 10.71 14.96
N ILE A 43 1.51 11.71 14.43
CA ILE A 43 0.47 11.50 13.43
C ILE A 43 1.14 11.12 12.10
N VAL A 44 0.74 10.00 11.53
CA VAL A 44 1.17 9.58 10.19
C VAL A 44 0.18 10.11 9.16
N ARG A 45 0.67 10.73 8.09
CA ARG A 45 -0.13 11.25 6.98
C ARG A 45 0.22 10.52 5.70
N LEU A 46 -0.77 9.87 5.12
CA LEU A 46 -0.64 9.13 3.87
C LEU A 46 -1.53 9.76 2.80
N TYR A 47 -1.03 9.83 1.57
CA TYR A 47 -1.71 10.48 0.48
C TYR A 47 -2.03 9.49 -0.62
N TYR A 48 -3.30 9.36 -0.97
CA TYR A 48 -3.79 8.46 -1.99
C TYR A 48 -4.56 9.23 -3.07
N PRO A 49 -4.41 8.90 -4.35
CA PRO A 49 -5.38 9.27 -5.36
C PRO A 49 -6.69 8.48 -5.15
N LEU A 50 -7.80 8.99 -5.63
CA LEU A 50 -9.11 8.31 -5.54
C LEU A 50 -9.07 6.92 -6.20
N SER A 51 -8.34 6.77 -7.31
CA SER A 51 -8.19 5.48 -8.01
C SER A 51 -7.61 4.40 -7.10
N SER A 52 -6.52 4.69 -6.39
CA SER A 52 -5.90 3.72 -5.47
C SER A 52 -6.83 3.33 -4.32
N LEU A 53 -7.59 4.28 -3.76
CA LEU A 53 -8.59 3.96 -2.74
C LEU A 53 -9.72 3.07 -3.30
N ASN A 54 -10.16 3.33 -4.52
CA ASN A 54 -11.16 2.50 -5.18
C ASN A 54 -10.70 1.06 -5.40
N HIS A 55 -9.41 0.79 -5.57
CA HIS A 55 -8.87 -0.57 -5.68
C HIS A 55 -9.10 -1.40 -4.41
N PHE A 56 -9.04 -0.78 -3.23
CA PHE A 56 -9.33 -1.50 -1.98
C PHE A 56 -10.78 -1.96 -1.90
N PHE A 57 -11.71 -1.16 -2.41
CA PHE A 57 -13.15 -1.40 -2.27
C PHE A 57 -13.80 -2.05 -3.49
N GLU A 58 -13.01 -2.43 -4.51
CA GLU A 58 -13.51 -3.05 -5.76
C GLU A 58 -14.66 -2.27 -6.41
N GLY A 59 -14.66 -0.94 -6.20
CA GLY A 59 -15.75 -0.06 -6.57
C GLY A 59 -15.29 1.15 -7.37
N HIS A 60 -16.27 1.89 -7.86
CA HIS A 60 -16.06 3.17 -8.52
C HIS A 60 -16.79 4.27 -7.73
N LEU A 61 -16.35 4.47 -6.48
CA LEU A 61 -16.86 5.56 -5.67
C LEU A 61 -16.31 6.88 -6.19
N ASP A 62 -17.16 7.90 -6.18
CA ASP A 62 -16.69 9.28 -6.31
C ASP A 62 -16.05 9.79 -5.00
N SER A 63 -15.48 10.97 -5.03
CA SER A 63 -14.81 11.56 -3.86
C SER A 63 -15.74 11.69 -2.66
N THR A 64 -17.02 11.98 -2.88
CA THR A 64 -18.01 12.09 -1.80
C THR A 64 -18.31 10.74 -1.18
N GLY A 65 -18.57 9.72 -2.00
CA GLY A 65 -18.81 8.35 -1.53
C GLY A 65 -17.61 7.77 -0.79
N MET A 66 -16.39 8.04 -1.28
CA MET A 66 -15.17 7.62 -0.60
C MET A 66 -15.01 8.31 0.75
N LEU A 67 -15.28 9.61 0.85
CA LEU A 67 -15.26 10.31 2.15
C LEU A 67 -16.31 9.75 3.10
N ASP A 68 -17.49 9.38 2.60
CA ASP A 68 -18.56 8.85 3.46
C ASP A 68 -18.18 7.51 4.11
N ILE A 69 -17.50 6.61 3.38
CA ILE A 69 -17.03 5.35 3.95
C ILE A 69 -15.78 5.51 4.84
N LEU A 70 -14.99 6.56 4.66
CA LEU A 70 -13.80 6.82 5.47
C LEU A 70 -14.08 7.75 6.67
N LYS A 71 -15.34 8.15 6.92
CA LYS A 71 -15.72 8.90 8.11
C LYS A 71 -15.58 8.03 9.37
N GLU A 72 -15.15 8.64 10.45
CA GLU A 72 -14.98 7.98 11.76
C GLU A 72 -16.18 7.13 12.17
N ALA A 73 -17.40 7.64 11.95
CA ALA A 73 -18.64 6.92 12.29
C ALA A 73 -18.92 5.68 11.42
N SER A 74 -18.22 5.53 10.30
CA SER A 74 -18.40 4.42 9.34
C SER A 74 -17.27 3.39 9.42
N LEU A 75 -16.20 3.69 10.17
CA LEU A 75 -15.02 2.83 10.24
C LEU A 75 -15.30 1.58 11.07
N PRO A 76 -15.01 0.39 10.54
CA PRO A 76 -15.16 -0.86 11.28
C PRO A 76 -14.06 -1.06 12.32
N GLU A 77 -14.29 -2.01 13.22
CA GLU A 77 -13.35 -2.39 14.30
C GLU A 77 -11.98 -2.83 13.74
N CYS A 78 -11.93 -3.47 12.57
CA CYS A 78 -10.66 -3.89 11.97
C CYS A 78 -9.69 -2.71 11.70
N ILE A 79 -10.20 -1.50 11.52
CA ILE A 79 -9.41 -0.27 11.43
C ILE A 79 -9.24 0.38 12.79
N THR A 80 -10.35 0.63 13.51
CA THR A 80 -10.32 1.42 14.75
C THR A 80 -9.52 0.78 15.86
N ASP A 81 -9.55 -0.55 15.99
CA ASP A 81 -8.83 -1.29 17.01
C ASP A 81 -7.30 -1.28 16.77
N LYS A 82 -6.89 -1.29 15.50
CA LYS A 82 -5.47 -1.34 15.13
C LYS A 82 -4.87 0.05 14.91
N LEU A 83 -5.59 0.91 14.23
CA LEU A 83 -5.05 2.20 13.77
C LEU A 83 -5.65 3.40 14.49
N GLY A 84 -6.66 3.18 15.35
CA GLY A 84 -7.42 4.24 15.99
C GLY A 84 -8.39 4.92 15.03
N CYS A 85 -8.95 6.05 15.46
CA CYS A 85 -9.86 6.85 14.64
C CYS A 85 -9.09 7.62 13.58
N ILE A 86 -8.89 7.02 12.41
CA ILE A 86 -8.28 7.69 11.27
C ILE A 86 -9.18 8.84 10.79
N LYS A 87 -8.58 9.87 10.19
CA LYS A 87 -9.30 11.00 9.58
C LYS A 87 -8.96 11.10 8.11
N ALA A 88 -9.97 11.15 7.26
CA ALA A 88 -9.80 11.38 5.83
C ALA A 88 -10.22 12.80 5.46
N THR A 89 -9.39 13.47 4.67
CA THR A 89 -9.71 14.74 4.02
C THR A 89 -9.39 14.64 2.55
N GLU A 90 -10.18 15.33 1.72
CA GLU A 90 -10.03 15.30 0.26
C GLU A 90 -9.73 16.68 -0.27
N LYS A 91 -8.87 16.76 -1.27
CA LYS A 91 -8.62 17.95 -2.08
C LYS A 91 -8.17 17.58 -3.49
N ASN A 92 -8.97 17.94 -4.51
CA ASN A 92 -8.66 17.69 -5.93
C ASN A 92 -8.43 16.20 -6.23
N ASP A 93 -9.35 15.34 -5.80
CA ASP A 93 -9.31 13.88 -5.93
C ASP A 93 -8.08 13.21 -5.27
N ARG A 94 -7.40 13.94 -4.38
CA ARG A 94 -6.37 13.39 -3.50
C ARG A 94 -6.87 13.35 -2.07
N PHE A 95 -6.69 12.20 -1.45
CA PHE A 95 -7.09 11.94 -0.07
C PHE A 95 -5.87 11.98 0.83
N CYS A 96 -5.96 12.69 1.93
CA CYS A 96 -5.02 12.61 3.04
C CYS A 96 -5.67 11.77 4.15
N ILE A 97 -5.10 10.64 4.46
CA ILE A 97 -5.49 9.80 5.61
C ILE A 97 -4.53 10.10 6.75
N GLU A 98 -5.05 10.68 7.81
CA GLU A 98 -4.31 10.92 9.05
C GLU A 98 -4.55 9.77 10.02
N ILE A 99 -3.48 9.09 10.42
CA ILE A 99 -3.49 8.00 11.39
C ILE A 99 -2.97 8.57 12.70
N PRO A 100 -3.75 8.47 13.80
CA PRO A 100 -3.33 8.99 15.08
C PRO A 100 -2.13 8.23 15.67
N PRO A 101 -1.42 8.78 16.67
CA PRO A 101 -0.24 8.13 17.26
C PRO A 101 -0.47 6.71 17.78
N GLN A 102 -1.72 6.38 18.17
CA GLN A 102 -2.09 5.03 18.59
C GLN A 102 -1.87 3.99 17.50
N GLY A 103 -2.14 4.33 16.21
CA GLY A 103 -1.90 3.43 15.09
C GLY A 103 -0.42 3.13 14.89
N SER A 104 0.43 4.15 14.99
CA SER A 104 1.88 3.97 14.92
C SER A 104 2.41 3.13 16.11
N GLU A 105 1.86 3.33 17.32
CA GLU A 105 2.19 2.58 18.53
C GLU A 105 1.74 1.10 18.39
N TYR A 106 0.50 0.88 17.93
CA TYR A 106 0.00 -0.48 17.67
C TYR A 106 0.90 -1.28 16.72
N VAL A 107 1.29 -0.67 15.61
CA VAL A 107 2.17 -1.33 14.62
C VAL A 107 3.51 -1.67 15.26
N HIS A 108 4.10 -0.74 16.02
CA HIS A 108 5.37 -0.97 16.70
C HIS A 108 5.33 -2.13 17.72
N GLU A 109 4.23 -2.24 18.49
CA GLU A 109 4.12 -3.21 19.57
C GLU A 109 3.58 -4.58 19.15
N ASN A 110 2.74 -4.61 18.09
CA ASN A 110 1.97 -5.81 17.73
C ASN A 110 2.36 -6.43 16.38
N THR A 111 3.27 -5.79 15.63
CA THR A 111 3.74 -6.37 14.38
C THR A 111 5.20 -6.80 14.51
N SER A 112 5.53 -7.98 13.95
CA SER A 112 6.92 -8.39 13.85
C SER A 112 7.67 -7.45 12.91
N ASP A 113 8.93 -7.24 13.22
CA ASP A 113 9.86 -6.58 12.30
C ASP A 113 9.92 -7.37 10.98
N ASP A 114 9.81 -6.66 9.89
CA ASP A 114 10.01 -7.22 8.58
C ASP A 114 11.51 -7.21 8.24
N GLU A 115 12.15 -8.36 8.42
CA GLU A 115 13.59 -8.51 8.17
C GLU A 115 13.95 -8.19 6.73
N PHE A 116 13.10 -8.60 5.75
CA PHE A 116 13.33 -8.29 4.35
C PHE A 116 13.33 -6.78 4.10
N ILE A 117 12.29 -6.08 4.57
CA ILE A 117 12.17 -4.62 4.40
C ILE A 117 13.33 -3.90 5.10
N LYS A 118 13.76 -4.33 6.27
CA LYS A 118 14.92 -3.75 6.97
C LYS A 118 16.20 -3.91 6.17
N GLU A 119 16.47 -5.12 5.66
CA GLU A 119 17.66 -5.38 4.84
C GLU A 119 17.58 -4.61 3.52
N LEU A 120 16.42 -4.54 2.88
CA LEU A 120 16.22 -3.77 1.65
C LEU A 120 16.51 -2.28 1.87
N ILE A 121 15.92 -1.67 2.91
CA ILE A 121 16.15 -0.26 3.24
C ILE A 121 17.63 0.01 3.50
N LYS A 122 18.29 -0.87 4.25
CA LYS A 122 19.74 -0.75 4.51
C LYS A 122 20.55 -0.84 3.22
N LEU A 123 20.23 -1.79 2.34
CA LEU A 123 20.93 -2.00 1.08
C LEU A 123 20.78 -0.82 0.12
N VAL A 124 19.56 -0.31 -0.07
CA VAL A 124 19.32 0.84 -0.98
C VAL A 124 19.91 2.15 -0.44
N ALA A 125 20.14 2.24 0.88
CA ALA A 125 20.82 3.38 1.50
C ALA A 125 22.35 3.33 1.35
N GLU A 126 22.92 2.19 0.93
CA GLU A 126 24.36 2.09 0.67
C GLU A 126 24.73 2.86 -0.59
N HIS A 127 25.85 3.58 -0.53
CA HIS A 127 26.43 4.19 -1.71
C HIS A 127 26.93 3.11 -2.68
N ASP A 128 26.67 3.25 -3.97
CA ASP A 128 27.01 2.29 -5.01
C ASP A 128 26.25 0.94 -4.93
N CYS A 129 25.02 0.92 -4.35
CA CYS A 129 24.14 -0.24 -4.43
C CYS A 129 23.85 -0.58 -5.90
N ARG A 130 24.04 -1.85 -6.26
CA ARG A 130 23.88 -2.33 -7.64
C ARG A 130 22.64 -3.22 -7.79
N PRO A 131 22.02 -3.26 -8.99
CA PRO A 131 20.88 -4.12 -9.26
C PRO A 131 21.07 -5.58 -8.85
N GLN A 132 22.27 -6.14 -9.04
CA GLN A 132 22.55 -7.52 -8.66
C GLN A 132 22.44 -7.77 -7.14
N GLN A 133 22.85 -6.82 -6.31
CA GLN A 133 22.74 -6.94 -4.85
C GLN A 133 21.28 -6.94 -4.40
N ILE A 134 20.41 -6.16 -5.07
CA ILE A 134 18.96 -6.18 -4.84
C ILE A 134 18.40 -7.57 -5.19
N ILE A 135 18.73 -8.10 -6.38
CA ILE A 135 18.28 -9.41 -6.82
C ILE A 135 18.74 -10.51 -5.84
N ASP A 136 19.99 -10.45 -5.40
CA ASP A 136 20.55 -11.43 -4.45
C ASP A 136 19.86 -11.35 -3.08
N LEU A 137 19.48 -10.14 -2.65
CA LEU A 137 18.69 -9.95 -1.43
C LEU A 137 17.31 -10.64 -1.56
N PHE A 138 16.57 -10.41 -2.64
CA PHE A 138 15.28 -11.09 -2.84
C PHE A 138 15.44 -12.61 -2.85
N LYS A 139 16.45 -13.14 -3.53
CA LYS A 139 16.75 -14.58 -3.57
C LYS A 139 17.13 -15.18 -2.21
N LYS A 140 17.65 -14.36 -1.30
CA LYS A 140 17.92 -14.80 0.09
C LYS A 140 16.61 -15.14 0.84
N PHE A 141 15.52 -14.43 0.53
CA PHE A 141 14.22 -14.59 1.20
C PHE A 141 13.27 -15.54 0.47
N SER A 142 13.40 -15.70 -0.86
CA SER A 142 12.60 -16.64 -1.64
C SER A 142 13.30 -17.08 -2.91
N ASP A 143 13.19 -18.39 -3.23
CA ASP A 143 13.63 -18.92 -4.52
C ASP A 143 12.67 -18.57 -5.66
N GLU A 144 11.43 -18.18 -5.34
CA GLU A 144 10.37 -17.89 -6.31
C GLU A 144 10.15 -16.37 -6.44
N ILE A 145 10.97 -15.77 -7.28
CA ILE A 145 10.90 -14.34 -7.60
C ILE A 145 10.74 -14.11 -9.09
N GLU A 146 10.06 -13.04 -9.47
CA GLU A 146 10.05 -12.52 -10.83
C GLU A 146 10.89 -11.25 -10.90
N ILE A 147 11.70 -11.15 -11.97
CA ILE A 147 12.50 -9.97 -12.29
C ILE A 147 12.17 -9.58 -13.71
N LYS A 148 11.82 -8.31 -13.91
CA LYS A 148 11.55 -7.79 -15.25
C LYS A 148 12.19 -6.42 -15.44
N GLN A 149 12.86 -6.25 -16.58
CA GLN A 149 13.32 -4.93 -17.01
C GLN A 149 12.10 -4.07 -17.41
N ILE A 150 12.12 -2.83 -16.96
CA ILE A 150 11.16 -1.80 -17.32
C ILE A 150 11.98 -0.68 -17.95
N ASP A 151 11.52 -0.10 -19.00
CA ASP A 151 12.18 1.06 -19.64
C ASP A 151 11.10 2.12 -19.87
N ASN A 152 10.64 2.71 -18.78
CA ASN A 152 9.60 3.74 -18.81
C ASN A 152 10.12 5.14 -18.46
N GLY A 153 11.44 5.27 -18.25
CA GLY A 153 12.11 6.53 -17.87
C GLY A 153 11.95 6.90 -16.39
N GLU A 154 11.21 6.11 -15.59
CA GLU A 154 11.05 6.30 -14.15
C GLU A 154 11.69 5.16 -13.35
N PHE A 155 11.56 3.93 -13.85
CA PHE A 155 12.16 2.75 -13.25
C PHE A 155 12.86 1.90 -14.30
N ASP A 156 13.93 1.20 -13.90
CA ASP A 156 14.75 0.35 -14.76
C ASP A 156 14.29 -1.11 -14.71
N PHE A 157 13.89 -1.58 -13.55
CA PHE A 157 13.41 -2.95 -13.35
C PHE A 157 12.48 -3.05 -12.14
N TYR A 158 11.72 -4.17 -12.09
CA TYR A 158 11.06 -4.57 -10.87
C TYR A 158 11.47 -5.97 -10.43
N VAL A 159 11.29 -6.23 -9.14
CA VAL A 159 11.33 -7.56 -8.53
C VAL A 159 10.06 -7.74 -7.71
N ARG A 160 9.52 -8.96 -7.72
CA ARG A 160 8.43 -9.35 -6.82
C ARG A 160 8.56 -10.80 -6.39
N PHE A 161 8.01 -11.13 -5.23
CA PHE A 161 7.79 -12.50 -4.79
C PHE A 161 6.59 -13.09 -5.54
N LEU A 162 6.68 -14.37 -5.95
CA LEU A 162 5.61 -15.00 -6.73
C LEU A 162 4.60 -15.75 -5.87
N ASN A 163 5.03 -16.35 -4.78
CA ASN A 163 4.22 -17.25 -3.96
C ASN A 163 4.15 -16.80 -2.49
N ASP A 164 4.33 -15.53 -2.23
CA ASP A 164 4.11 -14.96 -0.91
C ASP A 164 2.76 -14.22 -0.89
N PRO A 165 1.71 -14.80 -0.24
CA PRO A 165 0.41 -14.15 -0.16
C PRO A 165 0.42 -12.90 0.75
N GLN A 166 1.46 -12.72 1.57
CA GLN A 166 1.62 -11.56 2.45
C GLN A 166 2.40 -10.43 1.79
N ASP A 167 3.21 -10.75 0.76
CA ASP A 167 3.96 -9.76 -0.01
C ASP A 167 3.62 -9.87 -1.50
N THR A 168 2.59 -9.14 -1.93
CA THR A 168 2.14 -9.09 -3.32
C THR A 168 2.66 -7.88 -4.08
N TYR A 169 3.58 -7.13 -3.51
CA TYR A 169 4.05 -5.87 -4.07
C TYR A 169 4.97 -6.04 -5.28
N TYR A 170 4.93 -5.04 -6.17
CA TYR A 170 5.94 -4.80 -7.18
C TYR A 170 6.95 -3.81 -6.61
N TYR A 171 8.18 -4.25 -6.43
CA TYR A 171 9.30 -3.42 -6.01
C TYR A 171 10.00 -2.89 -7.25
N CYS A 172 9.74 -1.64 -7.61
CA CYS A 172 10.29 -0.98 -8.80
C CYS A 172 11.52 -0.19 -8.43
N PHE A 173 12.61 -0.35 -9.16
CA PHE A 173 13.91 0.22 -8.87
C PHE A 173 14.41 1.11 -9.99
N HIS A 174 15.08 2.21 -9.61
CA HIS A 174 15.80 3.09 -10.52
C HIS A 174 17.22 3.30 -10.01
N ASP A 175 18.22 3.06 -10.88
CA ASP A 175 19.66 3.22 -10.60
C ASP A 175 20.12 4.61 -11.03
N GLU A 176 20.29 5.52 -10.08
CA GLU A 176 20.85 6.86 -10.32
C GLU A 176 22.39 6.86 -10.38
N GLY A 177 23.02 5.69 -10.49
CA GLY A 177 24.46 5.52 -10.58
C GLY A 177 25.16 5.40 -9.22
N CYS A 178 24.86 6.25 -8.26
CA CYS A 178 25.41 6.17 -6.90
C CYS A 178 24.36 5.85 -5.83
N HIS A 179 23.10 5.90 -6.18
CA HIS A 179 21.97 5.59 -5.29
C HIS A 179 20.94 4.74 -6.00
N MET A 180 20.39 3.76 -5.28
CA MET A 180 19.26 2.98 -5.73
C MET A 180 17.98 3.55 -5.11
N ILE A 181 17.07 4.03 -5.96
CA ILE A 181 15.74 4.47 -5.53
C ILE A 181 14.78 3.31 -5.73
N TYR A 182 13.84 3.11 -4.82
CA TYR A 182 12.76 2.15 -5.02
C TYR A 182 11.41 2.70 -4.60
N HIS A 183 10.38 2.19 -5.27
CA HIS A 183 8.99 2.33 -4.90
C HIS A 183 8.32 0.96 -4.87
N ARG A 184 7.37 0.82 -3.95
CA ARG A 184 6.58 -0.38 -3.77
C ARG A 184 5.14 -0.10 -4.18
N PHE A 185 4.64 -0.85 -5.16
CA PHE A 185 3.29 -0.71 -5.70
C PHE A 185 2.46 -1.95 -5.41
N LEU A 186 1.19 -1.77 -5.05
CA LEU A 186 0.21 -2.83 -5.14
C LEU A 186 0.01 -3.23 -6.61
N PRO A 187 -0.40 -4.50 -6.91
CA PRO A 187 -0.58 -4.95 -8.30
C PRO A 187 -1.52 -4.06 -9.12
N GLN A 188 -2.58 -3.56 -8.50
CA GLN A 188 -3.56 -2.69 -9.15
C GLN A 188 -2.96 -1.32 -9.49
N ASP A 189 -2.26 -0.71 -8.52
CA ASP A 189 -1.58 0.57 -8.73
C ASP A 189 -0.47 0.43 -9.77
N TYR A 190 0.28 -0.68 -9.76
CA TYR A 190 1.28 -0.97 -10.78
C TYR A 190 0.68 -1.04 -12.19
N SER A 191 -0.50 -1.64 -12.35
CA SER A 191 -1.17 -1.73 -13.64
C SER A 191 -1.62 -0.38 -14.20
N ASP A 192 -1.98 0.57 -13.33
CA ASP A 192 -2.43 1.91 -13.70
C ASP A 192 -1.30 2.79 -14.24
N PHE A 193 -0.06 2.55 -13.81
CA PHE A 193 1.12 3.27 -14.31
C PHE A 193 1.53 2.91 -15.73
N LYS A 194 0.88 1.90 -16.36
CA LYS A 194 1.14 1.47 -17.77
C LYS A 194 2.63 1.28 -18.06
N PHE A 195 3.27 0.52 -17.21
CA PHE A 195 4.66 0.11 -17.46
C PHE A 195 4.81 -0.89 -18.60
#